data_4f8ab67a7703bf6cf82898259e1a1032
#
_entry.id   4f8ab67a7703bf6cf82898259e1a1032
#
_cell.length_a   1.000
_cell.length_b   1.000
_cell.length_c   1.000
_cell.angle_alpha   90.00
_cell.angle_beta   90.00
_cell.angle_gamma   90.00
#
_symmetry.space_group_name_H-M   'P 1'
#
loop_
_entity.id
_entity.type
_entity.pdbx_description
1 polymer ?
#
loop_
_entity_poly.entity_id
_entity_poly.type
_entity_poly.pdbx_seq_one_letter_code
_entity_poly.pdbx_strand_id
1 'polypeptide(L)'
;MKQNTDYGYDIQKVYLEMMLADAATFARCQSIFDHTLFDRKLQTPAEFINEYVEEHNVVPTQEIINAATGADFKVPVDLREEHFDWLLADFETFTRHKGLERAILEAADMLEKGEYGTVEEKIKKAIQVGLQKDLGTDYWLDPRARLMKIKDNNGQVSTGWKSVDDKLFGGMNRGELNIFAGGSGAGKSLFLANLGINWALSGLNVVYLTLELSEELVSMRMDAMVTGMATREIFKNLDDVEMKVKMIGKKSGTYQVKYMPSGKTANDIRSYLKEYEIKTNRKVDVLLVDYLDLLMPQSKKISPADLFINDKYVSEELRNLAVEKNCVFVTAAQLNRGAVEEVEFDHSHISGGLSKIQTADNVFGIFTSRAMRERGRYQIQLMKTRSSSGVGQKIDLEFNIDSLRITDLAEEDGYGNSNSQSAGSTLLNSIKQRQTVVPSTGEILTDGASIPKVKANVESSKLRELLNNLPGDDI
;
A
#
# COMPACT_ATOMS: atom_id res chain seq x y z
N MET A 1 0.94 30.94 16.33
CA MET A 1 1.36 30.59 17.69
C MET A 1 0.15 29.90 18.33
N LYS A 2 0.14 28.56 18.48
CA LYS A 2 -0.87 27.87 19.30
C LYS A 2 -0.51 28.21 20.74
N GLN A 3 -1.42 28.91 21.43
CA GLN A 3 -1.35 29.09 22.87
C GLN A 3 -1.23 27.72 23.54
N ASN A 4 -0.37 27.61 24.53
CA ASN A 4 -0.28 26.46 25.41
C ASN A 4 -1.63 26.38 26.12
N THR A 5 -2.53 25.53 25.67
CA THR A 5 -3.85 25.37 26.28
C THR A 5 -3.61 24.65 27.60
N ASP A 6 -3.84 25.33 28.70
CA ASP A 6 -3.81 24.71 30.01
C ASP A 6 -5.08 23.86 30.15
N TYR A 7 -4.92 22.53 30.08
CA TYR A 7 -6.00 21.56 30.29
C TYR A 7 -6.33 21.41 31.80
N GLY A 8 -6.66 22.52 32.43
CA GLY A 8 -7.05 22.56 33.83
C GLY A 8 -8.43 21.94 34.07
N TYR A 9 -8.85 21.94 35.35
CA TYR A 9 -10.12 21.37 35.81
C TYR A 9 -11.35 21.90 35.04
N ASP A 10 -11.43 23.20 34.81
CA ASP A 10 -12.61 23.84 34.23
C ASP A 10 -12.85 23.38 32.76
N ILE A 11 -11.81 23.29 31.94
CA ILE A 11 -11.95 22.84 30.55
C ILE A 11 -12.34 21.36 30.48
N GLN A 12 -11.77 20.53 31.34
CA GLN A 12 -12.11 19.11 31.44
C GLN A 12 -13.56 18.90 31.90
N LYS A 13 -14.04 19.74 32.82
CA LYS A 13 -15.43 19.76 33.25
C LYS A 13 -16.37 20.09 32.08
N VAL A 14 -16.03 21.09 31.28
CA VAL A 14 -16.79 21.47 30.08
C VAL A 14 -16.86 20.30 29.09
N TYR A 15 -15.79 19.52 28.89
CA TYR A 15 -15.84 18.35 28.03
C TYR A 15 -16.90 17.35 28.49
N LEU A 16 -16.93 17.02 29.77
CA LEU A 16 -17.91 16.08 30.33
C LEU A 16 -19.34 16.64 30.25
N GLU A 17 -19.55 17.91 30.55
CA GLU A 17 -20.85 18.58 30.44
C GLU A 17 -21.40 18.57 29.01
N MET A 18 -20.55 18.81 28.00
CA MET A 18 -20.93 18.76 26.60
C MET A 18 -21.18 17.33 26.12
N MET A 19 -20.43 16.34 26.60
CA MET A 19 -20.65 14.92 26.29
C MET A 19 -21.98 14.41 26.88
N LEU A 20 -22.38 14.93 28.03
CA LEU A 20 -23.68 14.61 28.62
C LEU A 20 -24.85 15.22 27.85
N ALA A 21 -24.61 16.31 27.09
CA ALA A 21 -25.64 16.97 26.30
C ALA A 21 -26.00 16.20 25.01
N ASP A 22 -25.06 15.39 24.44
CA ASP A 22 -25.28 14.65 23.21
C ASP A 22 -24.62 13.26 23.23
N ALA A 23 -25.47 12.23 23.26
CA ALA A 23 -25.04 10.83 23.28
C ALA A 23 -24.23 10.42 22.04
N ALA A 24 -24.51 11.02 20.89
CA ALA A 24 -23.76 10.74 19.65
C ALA A 24 -22.31 11.25 19.76
N THR A 25 -22.12 12.43 20.32
CA THR A 25 -20.79 13.00 20.59
C THR A 25 -20.01 12.18 21.62
N PHE A 26 -20.67 11.73 22.69
CA PHE A 26 -20.02 10.82 23.65
C PHE A 26 -19.56 9.52 22.97
N ALA A 27 -20.43 8.89 22.18
CA ALA A 27 -20.09 7.65 21.45
C ALA A 27 -18.87 7.83 20.52
N ARG A 28 -18.73 8.99 19.89
CA ARG A 28 -17.53 9.33 19.07
C ARG A 28 -16.26 9.47 19.91
N CYS A 29 -16.38 9.99 21.13
CA CYS A 29 -15.26 10.15 22.06
C CYS A 29 -14.89 8.84 22.78
N GLN A 30 -15.79 7.87 22.86
CA GLN A 30 -15.65 6.66 23.69
C GLN A 30 -14.37 5.86 23.37
N SER A 31 -13.95 5.81 22.10
CA SER A 31 -12.74 5.08 21.69
C SER A 31 -11.43 5.62 22.28
N ILE A 32 -11.42 6.88 22.71
CA ILE A 32 -10.26 7.56 23.30
C ILE A 32 -10.56 8.04 24.74
N PHE A 33 -11.74 7.74 25.26
CA PHE A 33 -12.17 8.15 26.60
C PHE A 33 -11.47 7.26 27.65
N ASP A 34 -10.68 7.89 28.52
CA ASP A 34 -10.01 7.24 29.64
C ASP A 34 -10.18 8.14 30.87
N HIS A 35 -11.01 7.72 31.81
CA HIS A 35 -11.33 8.49 33.04
C HIS A 35 -10.08 8.85 33.84
N THR A 36 -9.00 8.04 33.75
CA THR A 36 -7.76 8.26 34.50
C THR A 36 -6.93 9.44 33.98
N LEU A 37 -7.24 9.95 32.78
CA LEU A 37 -6.58 11.13 32.19
C LEU A 37 -7.14 12.46 32.73
N PHE A 38 -8.29 12.43 33.35
CA PHE A 38 -8.93 13.61 33.91
C PHE A 38 -8.30 14.02 35.26
N ASP A 39 -8.56 15.27 35.67
CA ASP A 39 -8.25 15.74 37.03
C ASP A 39 -8.88 14.82 38.08
N ARG A 40 -8.21 14.64 39.22
CA ARG A 40 -8.64 13.73 40.29
C ARG A 40 -10.09 13.91 40.71
N LYS A 41 -10.59 15.16 40.71
CA LYS A 41 -11.98 15.46 41.08
C LYS A 41 -12.99 15.04 40.02
N LEU A 42 -12.53 14.87 38.77
CA LEU A 42 -13.37 14.49 37.64
C LEU A 42 -13.25 13.00 37.28
N GLN A 43 -12.28 12.27 37.86
CA GLN A 43 -12.08 10.85 37.55
C GLN A 43 -13.32 10.00 37.94
N THR A 44 -13.84 10.13 39.16
CA THR A 44 -15.03 9.39 39.59
C THR A 44 -16.28 9.71 38.76
N PRO A 45 -16.60 10.99 38.46
CA PRO A 45 -17.67 11.30 37.52
C PRO A 45 -17.46 10.75 36.11
N ALA A 46 -16.23 10.83 35.56
CA ALA A 46 -15.92 10.32 34.24
C ALA A 46 -16.04 8.78 34.17
N GLU A 47 -15.57 8.08 35.21
CA GLU A 47 -15.71 6.63 35.33
C GLU A 47 -17.21 6.25 35.38
N PHE A 48 -18.00 6.91 36.21
CA PHE A 48 -19.44 6.69 36.31
C PHE A 48 -20.14 6.89 34.95
N ILE A 49 -19.82 7.94 34.20
CA ILE A 49 -20.39 8.16 32.85
C ILE A 49 -20.11 6.96 31.95
N ASN A 50 -18.85 6.50 31.91
CA ASN A 50 -18.46 5.39 31.06
C ASN A 50 -19.18 4.09 31.42
N GLU A 51 -19.18 3.72 32.69
CA GLU A 51 -19.88 2.54 33.22
C GLU A 51 -21.40 2.59 32.96
N TYR A 52 -22.02 3.74 33.19
CA TYR A 52 -23.45 3.93 32.96
C TYR A 52 -23.80 3.75 31.48
N VAL A 53 -23.00 4.28 30.58
CA VAL A 53 -23.21 4.10 29.13
C VAL A 53 -22.97 2.66 28.70
N GLU A 54 -21.97 1.99 29.24
CA GLU A 54 -21.71 0.56 28.94
C GLU A 54 -22.88 -0.33 29.41
N GLU A 55 -23.50 -0.03 30.53
CA GLU A 55 -24.61 -0.81 31.10
C GLU A 55 -25.96 -0.49 30.43
N HIS A 56 -26.23 0.79 30.16
CA HIS A 56 -27.56 1.24 29.75
C HIS A 56 -27.66 1.69 28.28
N ASN A 57 -26.53 1.82 27.55
CA ASN A 57 -26.43 2.36 26.19
C ASN A 57 -27.02 3.78 26.02
N VAL A 58 -27.07 4.55 27.08
CA VAL A 58 -27.51 5.98 27.12
C VAL A 58 -26.63 6.75 28.06
N VAL A 59 -26.41 8.05 27.80
CA VAL A 59 -25.72 8.92 28.76
C VAL A 59 -26.58 9.22 29.99
N PRO A 60 -26.00 9.30 31.21
CA PRO A 60 -26.76 9.66 32.39
C PRO A 60 -27.24 11.10 32.31
N THR A 61 -28.41 11.40 32.94
CA THR A 61 -28.85 12.78 33.06
C THR A 61 -28.02 13.54 34.08
N GLN A 62 -28.07 14.89 34.02
CA GLN A 62 -27.36 15.76 34.95
C GLN A 62 -27.70 15.41 36.42
N GLU A 63 -28.98 15.13 36.70
CA GLU A 63 -29.46 14.79 38.05
C GLU A 63 -28.86 13.46 38.53
N ILE A 64 -28.83 12.46 37.65
CA ILE A 64 -28.28 11.12 37.96
C ILE A 64 -26.80 11.22 38.33
N ILE A 65 -26.00 11.87 37.48
CA ILE A 65 -24.55 11.95 37.72
C ILE A 65 -24.22 12.79 38.94
N ASN A 66 -24.90 13.93 39.14
CA ASN A 66 -24.69 14.79 40.32
C ASN A 66 -25.08 14.10 41.63
N ALA A 67 -26.20 13.33 41.63
CA ALA A 67 -26.60 12.55 42.76
C ALA A 67 -25.65 11.38 43.08
N ALA A 68 -25.17 10.68 42.05
CA ALA A 68 -24.32 9.49 42.22
C ALA A 68 -22.89 9.84 42.63
N THR A 69 -22.35 10.95 42.11
CA THR A 69 -20.91 11.27 42.26
C THR A 69 -20.65 12.49 43.16
N GLY A 70 -21.69 13.24 43.52
CA GLY A 70 -21.56 14.51 44.26
C GLY A 70 -20.95 15.63 43.42
N ALA A 71 -20.89 15.48 42.09
CA ALA A 71 -20.42 16.50 41.18
C ALA A 71 -21.46 17.63 41.01
N ASP A 72 -21.04 18.77 40.48
CA ASP A 72 -21.90 19.91 40.13
C ASP A 72 -21.77 20.18 38.61
N PHE A 73 -22.25 19.23 37.81
CA PHE A 73 -22.34 19.39 36.37
C PHE A 73 -23.57 20.21 35.99
N LYS A 74 -23.38 21.03 34.93
CA LYS A 74 -24.43 21.84 34.32
C LYS A 74 -24.45 21.56 32.83
N VAL A 75 -25.36 20.71 32.40
CA VAL A 75 -25.48 20.33 31.01
C VAL A 75 -26.00 21.51 30.18
N PRO A 76 -25.25 22.02 29.21
CA PRO A 76 -25.69 23.14 28.37
C PRO A 76 -26.80 22.72 27.40
N VAL A 77 -27.82 23.60 27.22
CA VAL A 77 -29.03 23.29 26.43
C VAL A 77 -28.92 23.81 25.00
N ASP A 78 -28.22 24.94 24.77
CA ASP A 78 -28.14 25.63 23.45
C ASP A 78 -26.81 25.36 22.74
N LEU A 79 -26.46 24.08 22.51
CA LEU A 79 -25.27 23.70 21.75
C LEU A 79 -25.58 23.62 20.25
N ARG A 80 -24.67 24.16 19.42
CA ARG A 80 -24.68 24.05 17.95
C ARG A 80 -23.66 23.01 17.50
N GLU A 81 -23.77 22.57 16.26
CA GLU A 81 -22.87 21.58 15.68
C GLU A 81 -21.39 22.01 15.75
N GLU A 82 -21.11 23.30 15.57
CA GLU A 82 -19.74 23.84 15.67
C GLU A 82 -19.12 23.67 17.06
N HIS A 83 -19.93 23.65 18.13
CA HIS A 83 -19.45 23.43 19.48
C HIS A 83 -19.03 21.97 19.68
N PHE A 84 -19.75 21.02 19.09
CA PHE A 84 -19.39 19.61 19.14
C PHE A 84 -18.14 19.31 18.29
N ASP A 85 -17.98 19.96 17.13
CA ASP A 85 -16.77 19.84 16.32
C ASP A 85 -15.54 20.37 17.04
N TRP A 86 -15.69 21.49 17.75
CA TRP A 86 -14.64 22.02 18.62
C TRP A 86 -14.32 21.03 19.73
N LEU A 87 -15.34 20.52 20.44
CA LEU A 87 -15.16 19.53 21.52
C LEU A 87 -14.36 18.32 21.03
N LEU A 88 -14.76 17.73 19.90
CA LEU A 88 -14.11 16.54 19.35
C LEU A 88 -12.63 16.79 19.03
N ALA A 89 -12.31 17.93 18.42
CA ALA A 89 -10.95 18.29 18.06
C ALA A 89 -10.08 18.59 19.28
N ASP A 90 -10.64 19.28 20.26
CA ASP A 90 -9.90 19.69 21.46
C ASP A 90 -9.75 18.53 22.45
N PHE A 91 -10.78 17.69 22.59
CA PHE A 91 -10.74 16.48 23.41
C PHE A 91 -9.74 15.45 22.88
N GLU A 92 -9.64 15.27 21.55
CA GLU A 92 -8.59 14.45 20.92
C GLU A 92 -7.18 14.96 21.29
N THR A 93 -7.01 16.28 21.27
CA THR A 93 -5.73 16.91 21.61
C THR A 93 -5.42 16.75 23.10
N PHE A 94 -6.41 16.96 23.96
CA PHE A 94 -6.33 16.73 25.42
C PHE A 94 -5.92 15.29 25.74
N THR A 95 -6.64 14.31 25.20
CA THR A 95 -6.41 12.89 25.47
C THR A 95 -5.01 12.46 25.01
N ARG A 96 -4.59 12.95 23.83
CA ARG A 96 -3.23 12.70 23.30
C ARG A 96 -2.16 13.34 24.19
N HIS A 97 -2.38 14.57 24.63
CA HIS A 97 -1.45 15.29 25.50
C HIS A 97 -1.29 14.58 26.85
N LYS A 98 -2.41 14.28 27.52
CA LYS A 98 -2.40 13.62 28.83
C LYS A 98 -1.92 12.16 28.75
N GLY A 99 -2.31 11.45 27.70
CA GLY A 99 -1.80 10.10 27.43
C GLY A 99 -0.29 10.07 27.21
N LEU A 100 0.26 11.03 26.47
CA LEU A 100 1.70 11.16 26.25
C LEU A 100 2.44 11.57 27.52
N GLU A 101 1.90 12.53 28.29
CA GLU A 101 2.44 12.94 29.59
C GLU A 101 2.59 11.74 30.53
N ARG A 102 1.52 10.93 30.67
CA ARG A 102 1.53 9.69 31.45
C ARG A 102 2.52 8.68 30.92
N ALA A 103 2.56 8.45 29.60
CA ALA A 103 3.49 7.50 28.99
C ALA A 103 4.96 7.89 29.22
N ILE A 104 5.29 9.19 29.21
CA ILE A 104 6.64 9.68 29.49
C ILE A 104 7.00 9.46 30.97
N LEU A 105 6.09 9.71 31.90
CA LEU A 105 6.32 9.49 33.33
C LEU A 105 6.55 7.99 33.63
N GLU A 106 5.70 7.11 33.08
CA GLU A 106 5.87 5.67 33.22
C GLU A 106 7.13 5.14 32.49
N ALA A 107 7.50 5.77 31.39
CA ALA A 107 8.71 5.42 30.66
C ALA A 107 9.98 5.71 31.46
N ALA A 108 10.00 6.71 32.32
CA ALA A 108 11.13 7.02 33.18
C ALA A 108 11.48 5.83 34.08
N ASP A 109 10.48 5.22 34.73
CA ASP A 109 10.66 4.05 35.58
C ASP A 109 11.13 2.81 34.81
N MET A 110 10.71 2.67 33.53
CA MET A 110 11.09 1.55 32.66
C MET A 110 12.52 1.71 32.11
N LEU A 111 12.93 2.94 31.83
CA LEU A 111 14.30 3.26 31.43
C LEU A 111 15.31 2.87 32.50
N GLU A 112 14.99 3.10 33.79
CA GLU A 112 15.84 2.66 34.91
C GLU A 112 15.99 1.13 34.97
N LYS A 113 14.97 0.39 34.50
CA LYS A 113 14.98 -1.09 34.43
C LYS A 113 15.60 -1.64 33.14
N GLY A 114 15.96 -0.78 32.19
CA GLY A 114 16.55 -1.17 30.90
C GLY A 114 15.54 -1.76 29.89
N GLU A 115 14.24 -1.51 30.05
CA GLU A 115 13.16 -2.04 29.23
C GLU A 115 12.85 -1.16 27.99
N TYR A 116 13.84 -0.90 27.15
CA TYR A 116 13.75 0.06 26.03
C TYR A 116 12.63 -0.25 25.04
N GLY A 117 12.37 -1.53 24.73
CA GLY A 117 11.32 -1.93 23.79
C GLY A 117 9.90 -1.60 24.30
N THR A 118 9.67 -1.76 25.60
CA THR A 118 8.39 -1.43 26.24
C THR A 118 8.14 0.08 26.27
N VAL A 119 9.22 0.86 26.46
CA VAL A 119 9.16 2.34 26.39
C VAL A 119 8.72 2.80 24.99
N GLU A 120 9.35 2.27 23.94
CA GLU A 120 9.02 2.62 22.56
C GLU A 120 7.54 2.30 22.25
N GLU A 121 7.06 1.10 22.61
CA GLU A 121 5.67 0.70 22.38
C GLU A 121 4.67 1.60 23.10
N LYS A 122 4.93 1.97 24.37
CA LYS A 122 4.04 2.85 25.16
C LYS A 122 3.95 4.25 24.56
N ILE A 123 5.09 4.86 24.24
CA ILE A 123 5.12 6.20 23.64
C ILE A 123 4.42 6.19 22.28
N LYS A 124 4.70 5.17 21.47
CA LYS A 124 4.06 5.01 20.16
C LYS A 124 2.54 4.88 20.27
N LYS A 125 2.04 4.08 21.23
CA LYS A 125 0.62 3.92 21.50
C LYS A 125 -0.02 5.23 21.92
N ALA A 126 0.61 6.00 22.81
CA ALA A 126 0.10 7.29 23.28
C ALA A 126 0.02 8.35 22.14
N ILE A 127 0.98 8.34 21.19
CA ILE A 127 0.97 9.24 20.03
C ILE A 127 -0.14 8.86 19.03
N GLN A 128 -0.47 7.58 18.92
CA GLN A 128 -1.48 7.05 17.99
C GLN A 128 -2.92 7.23 18.45
N VAL A 129 -3.16 7.70 19.67
CA VAL A 129 -4.51 8.00 20.15
C VAL A 129 -5.15 9.08 19.28
N GLY A 130 -6.33 8.79 18.75
CA GLY A 130 -7.06 9.73 17.90
C GLY A 130 -8.49 9.26 17.66
N LEU A 131 -9.38 10.22 17.41
CA LEU A 131 -10.76 9.94 17.05
C LEU A 131 -10.82 9.34 15.63
N GLN A 132 -11.71 8.36 15.48
CA GLN A 132 -12.02 7.82 14.16
C GLN A 132 -12.90 8.83 13.42
N LYS A 133 -12.28 9.65 12.57
CA LYS A 133 -12.95 10.73 11.82
C LYS A 133 -13.66 10.24 10.58
N ASP A 134 -13.24 9.07 10.05
CA ASP A 134 -13.79 8.46 8.85
C ASP A 134 -14.81 7.38 9.23
N LEU A 135 -16.08 7.67 9.03
CA LEU A 135 -17.18 6.72 9.21
C LEU A 135 -17.35 5.78 8.01
N GLY A 136 -16.45 5.87 7.02
CA GLY A 136 -16.55 5.12 5.79
C GLY A 136 -17.37 5.87 4.73
N THR A 137 -17.88 5.12 3.75
CA THR A 137 -18.61 5.69 2.60
C THR A 137 -20.10 5.36 2.72
N ASP A 138 -20.94 6.39 2.75
CA ASP A 138 -22.38 6.19 2.54
C ASP A 138 -22.61 5.72 1.09
N TYR A 139 -23.14 4.53 0.96
CA TYR A 139 -23.29 3.88 -0.35
C TYR A 139 -24.22 4.65 -1.30
N TRP A 140 -25.24 5.31 -0.76
CA TRP A 140 -26.30 5.95 -1.53
C TRP A 140 -26.05 7.44 -1.78
N LEU A 141 -25.23 8.08 -0.95
CA LEU A 141 -25.09 9.55 -0.93
C LEU A 141 -24.52 10.12 -2.22
N ASP A 142 -23.39 9.58 -2.70
CA ASP A 142 -22.74 10.05 -3.95
C ASP A 142 -22.12 8.89 -4.74
N PRO A 143 -22.93 8.17 -5.53
CA PRO A 143 -22.43 7.07 -6.37
C PRO A 143 -21.41 7.53 -7.41
N ARG A 144 -21.53 8.76 -7.93
CA ARG A 144 -20.63 9.29 -8.96
C ARG A 144 -19.24 9.57 -8.40
N ALA A 145 -19.13 10.26 -7.27
CA ALA A 145 -17.84 10.53 -6.62
C ALA A 145 -17.13 9.23 -6.24
N ARG A 146 -17.88 8.24 -5.70
CA ARG A 146 -17.35 6.92 -5.38
C ARG A 146 -16.81 6.19 -6.61
N LEU A 147 -17.54 6.18 -7.73
CA LEU A 147 -17.10 5.54 -8.97
C LEU A 147 -15.90 6.26 -9.58
N MET A 148 -15.86 7.61 -9.53
CA MET A 148 -14.69 8.38 -9.95
C MET A 148 -13.47 8.03 -9.10
N LYS A 149 -13.62 7.96 -7.77
CA LYS A 149 -12.53 7.56 -6.88
C LYS A 149 -11.99 6.16 -7.20
N ILE A 150 -12.86 5.21 -7.52
CA ILE A 150 -12.44 3.86 -7.95
C ILE A 150 -11.70 3.95 -9.29
N LYS A 151 -12.24 4.69 -10.26
CA LYS A 151 -11.62 4.87 -11.59
C LYS A 151 -10.24 5.50 -11.48
N ASP A 152 -10.07 6.51 -10.65
CA ASP A 152 -8.81 7.22 -10.47
C ASP A 152 -7.77 6.39 -9.70
N ASN A 153 -8.23 5.43 -8.88
CA ASN A 153 -7.37 4.57 -8.06
C ASN A 153 -7.09 3.20 -8.68
N ASN A 154 -7.75 2.81 -9.77
CA ASN A 154 -7.56 1.50 -10.39
C ASN A 154 -6.59 1.57 -11.58
N GLY A 155 -5.63 0.63 -11.65
CA GLY A 155 -4.65 0.56 -12.72
C GLY A 155 -3.67 1.73 -12.76
N GLN A 156 -3.35 2.33 -11.61
CA GLN A 156 -2.59 3.59 -11.51
C GLN A 156 -1.14 3.47 -11.99
N VAL A 157 -0.54 2.30 -11.86
CA VAL A 157 0.88 2.10 -12.10
C VAL A 157 1.07 0.98 -13.12
N SER A 158 1.32 1.38 -14.37
CA SER A 158 1.63 0.45 -15.46
C SER A 158 2.84 -0.42 -15.10
N THR A 159 2.79 -1.71 -15.37
CA THR A 159 3.92 -2.63 -15.20
C THR A 159 5.01 -2.43 -16.26
N GLY A 160 4.71 -1.67 -17.29
CA GLY A 160 5.56 -1.48 -18.45
C GLY A 160 5.44 -2.62 -19.48
N TRP A 161 4.56 -3.59 -19.24
CA TRP A 161 4.15 -4.62 -20.18
C TRP A 161 2.66 -4.47 -20.46
N LYS A 162 2.34 -4.12 -21.70
CA LYS A 162 0.95 -3.90 -22.13
C LYS A 162 0.10 -5.16 -21.94
N SER A 163 0.67 -6.33 -22.25
CA SER A 163 0.00 -7.62 -22.09
C SER A 163 -0.41 -7.91 -20.65
N VAL A 164 0.33 -7.43 -19.66
CA VAL A 164 0.01 -7.53 -18.22
C VAL A 164 -0.99 -6.44 -17.81
N ASP A 165 -0.76 -5.22 -18.25
CA ASP A 165 -1.58 -4.06 -17.90
C ASP A 165 -3.02 -4.21 -18.42
N ASP A 166 -3.21 -4.78 -19.61
CA ASP A 166 -4.54 -5.08 -20.19
C ASP A 166 -5.34 -6.05 -19.31
N LYS A 167 -4.68 -6.93 -18.53
CA LYS A 167 -5.32 -7.84 -17.59
C LYS A 167 -5.59 -7.23 -16.21
N LEU A 168 -4.92 -6.13 -15.90
CA LEU A 168 -5.02 -5.40 -14.63
C LEU A 168 -5.74 -4.04 -14.78
N PHE A 169 -6.50 -3.83 -15.87
CA PHE A 169 -7.19 -2.56 -16.14
C PHE A 169 -6.28 -1.33 -16.18
N GLY A 170 -5.03 -1.49 -16.60
CA GLY A 170 -4.04 -0.43 -16.76
C GLY A 170 -2.79 -0.59 -15.92
N GLY A 171 -2.75 -1.52 -14.99
CA GLY A 171 -1.58 -1.79 -14.14
C GLY A 171 -1.92 -2.15 -12.70
N MET A 172 -0.94 -2.00 -11.82
CA MET A 172 -1.09 -2.29 -10.39
C MET A 172 -1.56 -1.07 -9.60
N ASN A 173 -2.22 -1.30 -8.47
CA ASN A 173 -2.70 -0.23 -7.61
C ASN A 173 -1.73 0.04 -6.46
N ARG A 174 -1.68 1.30 -6.01
CA ARG A 174 -0.99 1.66 -4.78
C ARG A 174 -1.76 1.13 -3.57
N GLY A 175 -1.03 0.73 -2.53
CA GLY A 175 -1.60 0.13 -1.32
C GLY A 175 -1.96 -1.36 -1.47
N GLU A 176 -1.68 -1.98 -2.62
CA GLU A 176 -1.90 -3.41 -2.84
C GLU A 176 -0.62 -4.23 -2.66
N LEU A 177 -0.78 -5.44 -2.12
CA LEU A 177 0.26 -6.45 -2.05
C LEU A 177 0.15 -7.39 -3.25
N ASN A 178 1.19 -7.40 -4.08
CA ASN A 178 1.30 -8.25 -5.27
C ASN A 178 2.35 -9.34 -5.02
N ILE A 179 1.99 -10.61 -5.22
CA ILE A 179 2.89 -11.74 -5.00
C ILE A 179 3.15 -12.47 -6.33
N PHE A 180 4.43 -12.68 -6.65
CA PHE A 180 4.87 -13.51 -7.75
C PHE A 180 5.40 -14.84 -7.23
N ALA A 181 4.65 -15.91 -7.43
CA ALA A 181 4.97 -17.25 -6.97
C ALA A 181 5.65 -18.05 -8.08
N GLY A 182 6.74 -18.76 -7.73
CA GLY A 182 7.46 -19.59 -8.70
C GLY A 182 8.37 -20.61 -8.05
N GLY A 183 8.67 -21.69 -8.76
CA GLY A 183 9.61 -22.73 -8.31
C GLY A 183 11.03 -22.16 -8.09
N SER A 184 11.89 -22.96 -7.44
CA SER A 184 13.31 -22.62 -7.36
C SER A 184 13.90 -22.53 -8.77
N GLY A 185 14.63 -21.45 -9.03
CA GLY A 185 15.19 -21.21 -10.36
C GLY A 185 14.21 -20.79 -11.46
N ALA A 186 12.92 -20.56 -11.16
CA ALA A 186 11.93 -20.05 -12.14
C ALA A 186 12.18 -18.61 -12.58
N GLY A 187 13.08 -17.87 -11.90
CA GLY A 187 13.44 -16.51 -12.26
C GLY A 187 12.66 -15.43 -11.50
N LYS A 188 12.15 -15.73 -10.32
CA LYS A 188 11.42 -14.75 -9.47
C LYS A 188 12.17 -13.43 -9.28
N SER A 189 13.40 -13.48 -8.77
CA SER A 189 14.26 -12.30 -8.57
C SER A 189 14.52 -11.55 -9.89
N LEU A 190 14.66 -12.29 -10.97
CA LEU A 190 14.85 -11.72 -12.32
C LEU A 190 13.61 -10.96 -12.77
N PHE A 191 12.43 -11.52 -12.54
CA PHE A 191 11.17 -10.89 -12.87
C PHE A 191 10.94 -9.60 -12.06
N LEU A 192 11.17 -9.65 -10.74
CA LEU A 192 11.07 -8.49 -9.86
C LEU A 192 12.05 -7.37 -10.29
N ALA A 193 13.29 -7.71 -10.63
CA ALA A 193 14.27 -6.75 -11.12
C ALA A 193 13.83 -6.08 -12.44
N ASN A 194 13.25 -6.84 -13.37
CA ASN A 194 12.69 -6.31 -14.61
C ASN A 194 11.51 -5.35 -14.37
N LEU A 195 10.59 -5.71 -13.48
CA LEU A 195 9.50 -4.83 -13.05
C LEU A 195 10.04 -3.51 -12.49
N GLY A 196 11.00 -3.61 -11.56
CA GLY A 196 11.61 -2.43 -10.96
C GLY A 196 12.29 -1.53 -11.98
N ILE A 197 12.98 -2.10 -12.99
CA ILE A 197 13.56 -1.33 -14.10
C ILE A 197 12.47 -0.63 -14.91
N ASN A 198 11.38 -1.31 -15.27
CA ASN A 198 10.28 -0.69 -16.00
C ASN A 198 9.74 0.54 -15.22
N TRP A 199 9.54 0.41 -13.92
CA TRP A 199 9.05 1.49 -13.09
C TRP A 199 10.06 2.62 -12.91
N ALA A 200 11.33 2.32 -12.71
CA ALA A 200 12.37 3.35 -12.67
C ALA A 200 12.44 4.11 -14.00
N LEU A 201 12.40 3.42 -15.14
CA LEU A 201 12.38 4.04 -16.47
C LEU A 201 11.12 4.88 -16.72
N SER A 202 10.00 4.57 -16.04
CA SER A 202 8.78 5.39 -16.08
C SER A 202 8.84 6.62 -15.17
N GLY A 203 9.93 6.83 -14.41
CA GLY A 203 10.13 7.98 -13.54
C GLY A 203 9.76 7.76 -12.09
N LEU A 204 9.42 6.53 -11.67
CA LEU A 204 9.04 6.19 -10.29
C LEU A 204 10.26 5.94 -9.41
N ASN A 205 10.13 6.20 -8.12
CA ASN A 205 11.14 5.90 -7.11
C ASN A 205 10.96 4.47 -6.59
N VAL A 206 11.89 3.59 -6.98
CA VAL A 206 11.87 2.16 -6.68
C VAL A 206 12.88 1.84 -5.58
N VAL A 207 12.44 1.09 -4.57
CA VAL A 207 13.31 0.45 -3.58
C VAL A 207 13.21 -1.05 -3.74
N TYR A 208 14.35 -1.72 -3.93
CA TYR A 208 14.48 -3.16 -4.04
C TYR A 208 15.24 -3.70 -2.84
N LEU A 209 14.56 -4.47 -1.99
CA LEU A 209 15.17 -5.14 -0.86
C LEU A 209 15.44 -6.59 -1.23
N THR A 210 16.72 -6.98 -1.26
CA THR A 210 17.12 -8.35 -1.47
C THR A 210 17.48 -9.01 -0.14
N LEU A 211 16.90 -10.19 0.11
CA LEU A 211 17.13 -10.98 1.32
C LEU A 211 18.01 -12.20 1.04
N GLU A 212 18.28 -12.50 -0.24
CA GLU A 212 19.04 -13.66 -0.68
C GLU A 212 20.34 -13.28 -1.40
N LEU A 213 20.27 -12.35 -2.34
CA LEU A 213 21.39 -11.98 -3.19
C LEU A 213 22.08 -10.71 -2.70
N SER A 214 23.39 -10.59 -2.95
CA SER A 214 24.11 -9.35 -2.68
C SER A 214 23.67 -8.19 -3.58
N GLU A 215 23.86 -6.96 -3.12
CA GLU A 215 23.53 -5.73 -3.87
C GLU A 215 24.25 -5.70 -5.21
N GLU A 216 25.52 -6.14 -5.24
CA GLU A 216 26.36 -6.15 -6.42
C GLU A 216 25.84 -7.14 -7.47
N LEU A 217 25.40 -8.34 -7.04
CA LEU A 217 24.90 -9.37 -7.96
C LEU A 217 23.57 -8.96 -8.57
N VAL A 218 22.69 -8.34 -7.79
CA VAL A 218 21.43 -7.76 -8.30
C VAL A 218 21.74 -6.64 -9.28
N SER A 219 22.63 -5.71 -8.93
CA SER A 219 23.03 -4.59 -9.77
C SER A 219 23.65 -5.03 -11.08
N MET A 220 24.55 -6.02 -11.08
CA MET A 220 25.15 -6.57 -12.30
C MET A 220 24.07 -7.14 -13.25
N ARG A 221 23.04 -7.81 -12.74
CA ARG A 221 21.91 -8.28 -13.55
C ARG A 221 21.12 -7.12 -14.14
N MET A 222 20.93 -6.06 -13.36
CA MET A 222 20.27 -4.85 -13.82
C MET A 222 21.08 -4.12 -14.88
N ASP A 223 22.41 -4.08 -14.75
CA ASP A 223 23.30 -3.53 -15.78
C ASP A 223 23.10 -4.25 -17.12
N ALA A 224 23.01 -5.58 -17.12
CA ALA A 224 22.72 -6.35 -18.32
C ALA A 224 21.36 -5.97 -18.92
N MET A 225 20.32 -5.86 -18.09
CA MET A 225 18.96 -5.52 -18.53
C MET A 225 18.87 -4.12 -19.12
N VAL A 226 19.58 -3.15 -18.54
CA VAL A 226 19.55 -1.73 -18.92
C VAL A 226 20.42 -1.46 -20.14
N THR A 227 21.60 -2.08 -20.21
CA THR A 227 22.55 -1.87 -21.32
C THR A 227 22.29 -2.74 -22.54
N GLY A 228 21.54 -3.84 -22.35
CA GLY A 228 21.33 -4.87 -23.37
C GLY A 228 22.56 -5.76 -23.61
N MET A 229 23.61 -5.63 -22.80
CA MET A 229 24.82 -6.43 -22.88
C MET A 229 24.64 -7.77 -22.17
N ALA A 230 25.30 -8.82 -22.71
CA ALA A 230 25.36 -10.08 -22.02
C ALA A 230 26.12 -9.96 -20.68
N THR A 231 25.66 -10.64 -19.64
CA THR A 231 26.30 -10.59 -18.30
C THR A 231 27.80 -10.92 -18.32
N ARG A 232 28.21 -11.84 -19.20
CA ARG A 232 29.62 -12.22 -19.43
C ARG A 232 30.49 -11.11 -20.06
N GLU A 233 29.87 -10.10 -20.66
CA GLU A 233 30.55 -9.02 -21.37
C GLU A 233 30.64 -7.73 -20.55
N ILE A 234 29.82 -7.61 -19.48
CA ILE A 234 29.77 -6.41 -18.62
C ILE A 234 31.17 -6.05 -18.10
N PHE A 235 31.89 -7.02 -17.55
CA PHE A 235 33.24 -6.79 -16.99
C PHE A 235 34.32 -6.47 -18.02
N LYS A 236 34.06 -6.74 -19.30
CA LYS A 236 34.98 -6.39 -20.40
C LYS A 236 34.73 -4.98 -20.94
N ASN A 237 33.56 -4.40 -20.64
CA ASN A 237 33.12 -3.14 -21.24
C ASN A 237 32.64 -2.15 -20.13
N LEU A 238 33.42 -2.01 -19.05
CA LEU A 238 33.03 -1.23 -17.88
C LEU A 238 32.68 0.22 -18.19
N ASP A 239 33.48 0.88 -19.05
CA ASP A 239 33.27 2.29 -19.42
C ASP A 239 31.94 2.47 -20.20
N ASP A 240 31.64 1.56 -21.12
CA ASP A 240 30.40 1.60 -21.89
C ASP A 240 29.18 1.34 -21.00
N VAL A 241 29.30 0.40 -20.06
CA VAL A 241 28.25 0.11 -19.07
C VAL A 241 28.01 1.34 -18.20
N GLU A 242 29.07 1.91 -17.63
CA GLU A 242 28.99 3.12 -16.78
C GLU A 242 28.32 4.28 -17.54
N MET A 243 28.76 4.54 -18.77
CA MET A 243 28.20 5.62 -19.58
C MET A 243 26.71 5.41 -19.86
N LYS A 244 26.31 4.21 -20.30
CA LYS A 244 24.90 3.89 -20.59
C LYS A 244 24.03 3.98 -19.36
N VAL A 245 24.45 3.38 -18.23
CA VAL A 245 23.70 3.41 -16.98
C VAL A 245 23.52 4.85 -16.48
N LYS A 246 24.58 5.66 -16.46
CA LYS A 246 24.51 7.08 -16.09
C LYS A 246 23.60 7.89 -17.02
N MET A 247 23.66 7.64 -18.33
CA MET A 247 22.81 8.33 -19.31
C MET A 247 21.33 8.01 -19.10
N ILE A 248 21.00 6.75 -18.86
CA ILE A 248 19.62 6.30 -18.60
C ILE A 248 19.14 6.82 -17.24
N GLY A 249 19.97 6.72 -16.20
CA GLY A 249 19.66 7.18 -14.86
C GLY A 249 19.32 8.68 -14.77
N LYS A 250 19.88 9.52 -15.64
CA LYS A 250 19.52 10.97 -15.70
C LYS A 250 18.08 11.23 -16.16
N LYS A 251 17.44 10.29 -16.83
CA LYS A 251 16.10 10.42 -17.40
C LYS A 251 15.07 9.54 -16.68
N SER A 252 15.52 8.74 -15.72
CA SER A 252 14.72 7.77 -14.96
C SER A 252 14.40 8.30 -13.57
N GLY A 253 13.44 7.66 -12.90
CA GLY A 253 13.31 7.73 -11.45
C GLY A 253 14.51 7.10 -10.75
N THR A 254 14.39 6.87 -9.45
CA THR A 254 15.47 6.24 -8.69
C THR A 254 15.26 4.74 -8.57
N TYR A 255 16.37 4.01 -8.50
CA TYR A 255 16.35 2.59 -8.18
C TYR A 255 17.39 2.32 -7.08
N GLN A 256 16.90 2.07 -5.85
CA GLN A 256 17.75 1.76 -4.71
C GLN A 256 17.72 0.26 -4.44
N VAL A 257 18.86 -0.39 -4.52
CA VAL A 257 19.04 -1.79 -4.10
C VAL A 257 19.61 -1.81 -2.69
N LYS A 258 19.02 -2.63 -1.81
CA LYS A 258 19.49 -2.80 -0.44
C LYS A 258 19.44 -4.27 -0.04
N TYR A 259 20.57 -4.81 0.41
CA TYR A 259 20.62 -6.12 1.05
C TYR A 259 20.15 -6.02 2.51
N MET A 260 19.26 -6.92 2.89
CA MET A 260 18.87 -7.15 4.28
C MET A 260 19.05 -8.63 4.60
N PRO A 261 19.65 -9.00 5.74
CA PRO A 261 19.76 -10.40 6.12
C PRO A 261 18.37 -11.01 6.36
N SER A 262 18.24 -12.33 6.16
CA SER A 262 17.03 -13.07 6.51
C SER A 262 16.66 -12.91 7.98
N GLY A 263 15.37 -13.09 8.31
CA GLY A 263 14.86 -12.91 9.67
C GLY A 263 14.47 -11.48 10.03
N LYS A 264 14.54 -10.54 9.07
CA LYS A 264 14.00 -9.19 9.22
C LYS A 264 12.48 -9.18 9.26
N THR A 265 11.91 -8.15 9.87
CA THR A 265 10.46 -7.95 10.03
C THR A 265 9.96 -6.80 9.16
N ALA A 266 8.63 -6.69 9.01
CA ALA A 266 8.02 -5.53 8.36
C ALA A 266 8.39 -4.20 9.06
N ASN A 267 8.67 -4.22 10.37
CA ASN A 267 9.15 -3.04 11.11
C ASN A 267 10.56 -2.63 10.71
N ASP A 268 11.46 -3.58 10.48
CA ASP A 268 12.81 -3.27 9.98
C ASP A 268 12.72 -2.61 8.61
N ILE A 269 11.84 -3.11 7.73
CA ILE A 269 11.58 -2.52 6.42
C ILE A 269 11.02 -1.10 6.57
N ARG A 270 10.01 -0.91 7.44
CA ARG A 270 9.42 0.41 7.72
C ARG A 270 10.46 1.43 8.19
N SER A 271 11.33 1.01 9.11
CA SER A 271 12.40 1.85 9.66
C SER A 271 13.40 2.26 8.57
N TYR A 272 13.82 1.31 7.73
CA TYR A 272 14.69 1.60 6.60
C TYR A 272 14.06 2.56 5.59
N LEU A 273 12.79 2.35 5.22
CA LEU A 273 12.09 3.23 4.29
C LEU A 273 11.97 4.65 4.85
N LYS A 274 11.69 4.79 6.14
CA LYS A 274 11.65 6.10 6.81
C LYS A 274 13.02 6.80 6.76
N GLU A 275 14.10 6.08 7.05
CA GLU A 275 15.45 6.60 6.95
C GLU A 275 15.82 7.00 5.51
N TYR A 276 15.47 6.16 4.53
CA TYR A 276 15.67 6.43 3.11
C TYR A 276 14.93 7.70 2.67
N GLU A 277 13.65 7.84 3.01
CA GLU A 277 12.82 9.00 2.66
C GLU A 277 13.38 10.29 3.29
N ILE A 278 13.86 10.24 4.54
CA ILE A 278 14.49 11.39 5.21
C ILE A 278 15.80 11.77 4.53
N LYS A 279 16.69 10.81 4.25
CA LYS A 279 18.01 11.06 3.67
C LYS A 279 17.95 11.55 2.22
N THR A 280 17.01 11.02 1.44
CA THR A 280 16.91 11.34 0.02
C THR A 280 15.88 12.42 -0.30
N ASN A 281 15.02 12.77 0.64
CA ASN A 281 13.84 13.62 0.48
C ASN A 281 12.91 13.14 -0.66
N ARG A 282 12.80 11.82 -0.84
CA ARG A 282 11.99 11.17 -1.88
C ARG A 282 11.05 10.15 -1.28
N LYS A 283 9.78 10.19 -1.69
CA LYS A 283 8.81 9.15 -1.34
C LYS A 283 9.06 7.91 -2.17
N VAL A 284 8.83 6.74 -1.58
CA VAL A 284 8.91 5.46 -2.26
C VAL A 284 7.60 5.20 -3.00
N ASP A 285 7.65 5.09 -4.32
CA ASP A 285 6.50 4.76 -5.17
C ASP A 285 6.29 3.26 -5.28
N VAL A 286 7.38 2.51 -5.33
CA VAL A 286 7.39 1.06 -5.50
C VAL A 286 8.36 0.42 -4.51
N LEU A 287 7.88 -0.58 -3.80
CA LEU A 287 8.68 -1.41 -2.90
C LEU A 287 8.70 -2.85 -3.42
N LEU A 288 9.89 -3.35 -3.70
CA LEU A 288 10.15 -4.73 -4.09
C LEU A 288 10.88 -5.45 -2.97
N VAL A 289 10.39 -6.62 -2.57
CA VAL A 289 11.02 -7.45 -1.53
C VAL A 289 11.27 -8.86 -2.07
N ASP A 290 12.52 -9.27 -2.18
CA ASP A 290 12.93 -10.55 -2.72
C ASP A 290 13.63 -11.40 -1.64
N TYR A 291 12.90 -12.33 -0.95
CA TYR A 291 11.50 -12.70 -1.08
C TYR A 291 10.85 -12.92 0.29
N LEU A 292 9.52 -12.99 0.34
CA LEU A 292 8.68 -12.98 1.54
C LEU A 292 9.03 -14.08 2.54
N ASP A 293 9.33 -15.30 2.07
CA ASP A 293 9.59 -16.47 2.92
C ASP A 293 10.84 -16.34 3.82
N LEU A 294 11.66 -15.32 3.61
CA LEU A 294 12.85 -15.03 4.42
C LEU A 294 12.58 -13.99 5.52
N LEU A 295 11.37 -13.43 5.57
CA LEU A 295 10.96 -12.48 6.60
C LEU A 295 10.37 -13.23 7.81
N MET A 296 10.40 -12.56 8.96
CA MET A 296 9.79 -13.02 10.20
C MET A 296 8.67 -12.07 10.64
N PRO A 297 7.61 -12.59 11.30
CA PRO A 297 6.56 -11.75 11.86
C PRO A 297 7.09 -10.91 13.03
N GLN A 298 6.47 -9.77 13.29
CA GLN A 298 6.81 -8.91 14.44
C GLN A 298 6.52 -9.58 15.78
N SER A 299 5.50 -10.44 15.83
CA SER A 299 5.10 -11.12 17.07
C SER A 299 6.04 -12.26 17.39
N LYS A 300 6.80 -12.14 18.48
CA LYS A 300 7.67 -13.19 19.01
C LYS A 300 6.92 -14.37 19.67
N LYS A 301 5.58 -14.31 19.76
CA LYS A 301 4.75 -15.35 20.42
C LYS A 301 4.47 -16.56 19.53
N ILE A 302 4.87 -16.51 18.25
CA ILE A 302 4.62 -17.57 17.29
C ILE A 302 5.84 -18.49 17.25
N SER A 303 5.61 -19.82 17.35
CA SER A 303 6.67 -20.78 17.21
C SER A 303 7.28 -20.71 15.80
N PRO A 304 8.61 -20.66 15.66
CA PRO A 304 9.27 -20.75 14.36
C PRO A 304 8.91 -22.01 13.56
N ALA A 305 8.37 -23.04 14.22
CA ALA A 305 7.93 -24.28 13.59
C ALA A 305 6.58 -24.12 12.84
N ASP A 306 5.78 -23.11 13.20
CA ASP A 306 4.48 -22.85 12.57
C ASP A 306 4.62 -21.97 11.34
N LEU A 307 5.31 -22.44 10.31
CA LEU A 307 5.59 -21.72 9.06
C LEU A 307 4.33 -21.12 8.42
N PHE A 308 3.21 -21.85 8.45
CA PHE A 308 1.94 -21.40 7.87
C PHE A 308 1.39 -20.16 8.58
N ILE A 309 1.45 -20.12 9.90
CA ILE A 309 0.99 -19.00 10.72
C ILE A 309 1.95 -17.81 10.54
N ASN A 310 3.26 -18.06 10.52
CA ASN A 310 4.28 -17.04 10.27
C ASN A 310 4.05 -16.34 8.94
N ASP A 311 3.86 -17.09 7.85
CA ASP A 311 3.63 -16.58 6.51
C ASP A 311 2.35 -15.73 6.42
N LYS A 312 1.31 -16.12 7.17
CA LYS A 312 0.07 -15.33 7.25
C LYS A 312 0.34 -13.95 7.86
N TYR A 313 0.96 -13.91 9.03
CA TYR A 313 1.23 -12.64 9.72
C TYR A 313 2.18 -11.75 8.93
N VAL A 314 3.26 -12.30 8.38
CA VAL A 314 4.17 -11.56 7.51
C VAL A 314 3.42 -10.95 6.34
N SER A 315 2.57 -11.72 5.66
CA SER A 315 1.79 -11.21 4.52
C SER A 315 0.82 -10.09 4.92
N GLU A 316 0.15 -10.22 6.08
CA GLU A 316 -0.73 -9.18 6.63
C GLU A 316 0.05 -7.91 6.99
N GLU A 317 1.22 -8.04 7.61
CA GLU A 317 2.09 -6.92 7.96
C GLU A 317 2.63 -6.19 6.72
N LEU A 318 3.01 -6.93 5.67
CA LEU A 318 3.47 -6.36 4.40
C LEU A 318 2.33 -5.64 3.66
N ARG A 319 1.12 -6.22 3.67
CA ARG A 319 -0.04 -5.55 3.10
C ARG A 319 -0.39 -4.25 3.83
N ASN A 320 -0.33 -4.26 5.16
CA ASN A 320 -0.53 -3.06 5.96
C ASN A 320 0.55 -2.00 5.66
N LEU A 321 1.80 -2.42 5.46
CA LEU A 321 2.88 -1.53 5.07
C LEU A 321 2.66 -0.90 3.68
N ALA A 322 2.12 -1.68 2.72
CA ALA A 322 1.77 -1.16 1.39
C ALA A 322 0.71 -0.05 1.48
N VAL A 323 -0.33 -0.25 2.30
CA VAL A 323 -1.38 0.75 2.55
C VAL A 323 -0.81 1.98 3.26
N GLU A 324 -0.02 1.78 4.33
CA GLU A 324 0.60 2.85 5.12
C GLU A 324 1.48 3.77 4.26
N LYS A 325 2.28 3.18 3.37
CA LYS A 325 3.19 3.89 2.48
C LYS A 325 2.52 4.40 1.20
N ASN A 326 1.33 3.94 0.91
CA ASN A 326 0.60 4.21 -0.35
C ASN A 326 1.49 3.97 -1.57
N CYS A 327 2.19 2.83 -1.60
CA CYS A 327 3.08 2.42 -2.67
C CYS A 327 2.59 1.11 -3.32
N VAL A 328 3.08 0.81 -4.53
CA VAL A 328 2.94 -0.52 -5.12
C VAL A 328 3.90 -1.44 -4.40
N PHE A 329 3.39 -2.46 -3.73
CA PHE A 329 4.21 -3.45 -3.05
C PHE A 329 4.24 -4.76 -3.82
N VAL A 330 5.43 -5.23 -4.16
CA VAL A 330 5.61 -6.50 -4.85
C VAL A 330 6.62 -7.38 -4.11
N THR A 331 6.28 -8.65 -3.94
CA THR A 331 7.19 -9.64 -3.40
C THR A 331 7.11 -10.95 -4.17
N ALA A 332 8.09 -11.82 -3.96
CA ALA A 332 8.08 -13.17 -4.47
C ALA A 332 7.73 -14.18 -3.37
N ALA A 333 7.20 -15.33 -3.77
CA ALA A 333 6.98 -16.48 -2.91
C ALA A 333 7.43 -17.77 -3.61
N GLN A 334 7.84 -18.75 -2.83
CA GLN A 334 8.27 -20.04 -3.37
C GLN A 334 7.08 -21.00 -3.53
N LEU A 335 7.04 -21.72 -4.65
CA LEU A 335 6.11 -22.82 -4.86
C LEU A 335 6.65 -24.13 -4.25
N ASN A 336 5.74 -25.01 -3.84
CA ASN A 336 6.06 -26.37 -3.40
C ASN A 336 6.70 -27.17 -4.53
N ARG A 337 7.54 -28.16 -4.17
CA ARG A 337 8.26 -28.98 -5.16
C ARG A 337 7.33 -29.71 -6.14
N GLY A 338 6.16 -30.16 -5.70
CA GLY A 338 5.17 -30.82 -6.56
C GLY A 338 4.56 -29.94 -7.64
N ALA A 339 4.57 -28.64 -7.43
CA ALA A 339 4.02 -27.67 -8.39
C ALA A 339 4.92 -27.39 -9.60
N VAL A 340 6.20 -27.76 -9.53
CA VAL A 340 7.20 -27.36 -10.57
C VAL A 340 6.97 -28.11 -11.88
N GLU A 341 6.31 -29.27 -11.86
CA GLU A 341 6.08 -30.12 -13.02
C GLU A 341 4.68 -30.05 -13.60
N GLU A 342 3.76 -29.28 -12.97
CA GLU A 342 2.38 -29.17 -13.41
C GLU A 342 2.17 -28.06 -14.46
N VAL A 343 1.28 -28.34 -15.40
CA VAL A 343 0.94 -27.43 -16.51
C VAL A 343 0.01 -26.29 -16.05
N GLU A 344 -0.68 -26.48 -14.93
CA GLU A 344 -1.58 -25.49 -14.33
C GLU A 344 -1.32 -25.42 -12.82
N PHE A 345 -1.17 -24.18 -12.31
CA PHE A 345 -1.03 -23.97 -10.87
C PHE A 345 -2.40 -23.80 -10.22
N ASP A 346 -2.61 -24.55 -9.16
CA ASP A 346 -3.69 -24.33 -8.20
C ASP A 346 -3.13 -23.62 -6.94
N HIS A 347 -4.01 -23.04 -6.17
CA HIS A 347 -3.70 -22.37 -4.91
C HIS A 347 -2.96 -23.26 -3.89
N SER A 348 -3.10 -24.61 -3.99
CA SER A 348 -2.41 -25.57 -3.15
C SER A 348 -0.90 -25.68 -3.40
N HIS A 349 -0.42 -25.16 -4.51
CA HIS A 349 0.97 -25.27 -4.96
C HIS A 349 1.92 -24.23 -4.37
N ILE A 350 1.42 -23.19 -3.70
CA ILE A 350 2.25 -22.16 -3.06
C ILE A 350 2.75 -22.68 -1.71
N SER A 351 4.08 -22.62 -1.50
CA SER A 351 4.72 -22.96 -0.21
C SER A 351 4.21 -22.02 0.88
N GLY A 352 3.80 -22.57 2.04
CA GLY A 352 3.08 -21.80 3.06
C GLY A 352 1.61 -21.55 2.70
N GLY A 353 1.16 -21.97 1.53
CA GLY A 353 -0.20 -22.23 1.11
C GLY A 353 -1.15 -21.05 1.03
N LEU A 354 -2.40 -21.36 1.32
CA LEU A 354 -3.58 -20.49 1.25
C LEU A 354 -3.42 -19.13 1.98
N SER A 355 -2.61 -19.06 3.03
CA SER A 355 -2.49 -17.82 3.84
C SER A 355 -1.89 -16.64 3.07
N LYS A 356 -0.83 -16.87 2.28
CA LYS A 356 -0.22 -15.83 1.44
C LYS A 356 -1.18 -15.36 0.35
N ILE A 357 -1.88 -16.33 -0.28
CA ILE A 357 -2.87 -16.05 -1.32
C ILE A 357 -4.06 -15.28 -0.75
N GLN A 358 -4.55 -15.65 0.43
CA GLN A 358 -5.71 -15.00 1.04
C GLN A 358 -5.44 -13.52 1.32
N THR A 359 -4.24 -13.21 1.79
CA THR A 359 -3.85 -11.84 2.18
C THR A 359 -3.54 -10.95 0.98
N ALA A 360 -2.85 -11.47 -0.04
CA ALA A 360 -2.45 -10.70 -1.22
C ALA A 360 -3.66 -10.19 -2.02
N ASP A 361 -3.51 -9.02 -2.62
CA ASP A 361 -4.50 -8.45 -3.51
C ASP A 361 -4.40 -9.06 -4.92
N ASN A 362 -3.19 -9.26 -5.42
CA ASN A 362 -2.92 -9.96 -6.67
C ASN A 362 -1.87 -11.06 -6.46
N VAL A 363 -2.07 -12.21 -7.11
CA VAL A 363 -1.13 -13.35 -7.10
C VAL A 363 -0.91 -13.81 -8.54
N PHE A 364 0.36 -13.88 -8.92
CA PHE A 364 0.81 -14.35 -10.22
C PHE A 364 1.68 -15.61 -10.05
N GLY A 365 1.43 -16.62 -10.84
CA GLY A 365 2.33 -17.77 -10.98
C GLY A 365 3.33 -17.56 -12.10
N ILE A 366 4.60 -17.89 -11.88
CA ILE A 366 5.65 -17.87 -12.90
C ILE A 366 5.82 -19.28 -13.44
N PHE A 367 5.48 -19.47 -14.72
CA PHE A 367 5.46 -20.75 -15.42
C PHE A 367 6.64 -20.94 -16.37
N THR A 368 7.78 -20.42 -16.06
CA THR A 368 8.89 -20.46 -16.99
C THR A 368 9.73 -21.71 -16.81
N SER A 369 9.54 -22.72 -17.67
CA SER A 369 10.41 -23.87 -17.75
C SER A 369 11.79 -23.48 -18.33
N ARG A 370 12.79 -24.36 -18.10
CA ARG A 370 14.12 -24.17 -18.69
C ARG A 370 14.05 -24.12 -20.24
N ALA A 371 13.27 -25.03 -20.84
CA ALA A 371 13.09 -25.08 -22.28
C ALA A 371 12.40 -23.81 -22.84
N MET A 372 11.49 -23.19 -22.10
CA MET A 372 10.87 -21.93 -22.49
C MET A 372 11.91 -20.79 -22.51
N ARG A 373 12.73 -20.69 -21.45
CA ARG A 373 13.79 -19.66 -21.38
C ARG A 373 14.82 -19.82 -22.50
N GLU A 374 15.23 -21.03 -22.80
CA GLU A 374 16.16 -21.32 -23.93
C GLU A 374 15.57 -20.90 -25.29
N ARG A 375 14.23 -20.88 -25.40
CA ARG A 375 13.50 -20.38 -26.57
C ARG A 375 13.15 -18.89 -26.52
N GLY A 376 13.65 -18.15 -25.51
CA GLY A 376 13.36 -16.74 -25.35
C GLY A 376 11.92 -16.45 -24.91
N ARG A 377 11.27 -17.38 -24.22
CA ARG A 377 9.88 -17.23 -23.73
C ARG A 377 9.82 -17.18 -22.22
N TYR A 378 8.93 -16.34 -21.71
CA TYR A 378 8.61 -16.22 -20.30
C TYR A 378 7.09 -16.18 -20.14
N GLN A 379 6.54 -16.96 -19.24
CA GLN A 379 5.08 -17.03 -19.06
C GLN A 379 4.71 -16.83 -17.59
N ILE A 380 3.70 -16.01 -17.38
CA ILE A 380 3.07 -15.81 -16.08
C ILE A 380 1.57 -16.10 -16.17
N GLN A 381 0.94 -16.47 -15.07
CA GLN A 381 -0.51 -16.65 -14.96
C GLN A 381 -1.05 -15.81 -13.81
N LEU A 382 -2.16 -15.10 -14.04
CA LEU A 382 -2.87 -14.39 -13.00
C LEU A 382 -3.74 -15.39 -12.21
N MET A 383 -3.31 -15.76 -11.00
CA MET A 383 -3.97 -16.75 -10.15
C MET A 383 -5.07 -16.13 -9.29
N LYS A 384 -4.87 -14.89 -8.85
CA LYS A 384 -5.80 -14.12 -8.02
C LYS A 384 -5.70 -12.65 -8.34
N THR A 385 -6.84 -11.95 -8.36
CA THR A 385 -6.92 -10.50 -8.35
C THR A 385 -8.19 -10.06 -7.62
N ARG A 386 -8.13 -8.92 -6.94
CA ARG A 386 -9.29 -8.24 -6.34
C ARG A 386 -9.78 -7.08 -7.18
N SER A 387 -8.92 -6.58 -8.06
CA SER A 387 -9.14 -5.34 -8.81
C SER A 387 -9.45 -5.54 -10.29
N SER A 388 -9.34 -6.80 -10.81
CA SER A 388 -9.59 -7.09 -12.23
C SER A 388 -10.33 -8.44 -12.43
N SER A 389 -10.66 -8.75 -13.68
CA SER A 389 -11.35 -10.00 -14.06
C SER A 389 -10.44 -11.02 -14.75
N GLY A 390 -9.13 -10.83 -14.74
CA GLY A 390 -8.17 -11.63 -15.51
C GLY A 390 -7.74 -12.96 -14.88
N VAL A 391 -8.43 -13.46 -13.82
CA VAL A 391 -8.04 -14.71 -13.14
C VAL A 391 -8.02 -15.89 -14.10
N GLY A 392 -6.97 -16.73 -14.02
CA GLY A 392 -6.75 -17.90 -14.85
C GLY A 392 -6.06 -17.63 -16.19
N GLN A 393 -5.92 -16.36 -16.58
CA GLN A 393 -5.30 -16.00 -17.86
C GLN A 393 -3.77 -16.15 -17.79
N LYS A 394 -3.20 -16.79 -18.80
CA LYS A 394 -1.76 -16.89 -19.03
C LYS A 394 -1.32 -15.71 -19.91
N ILE A 395 -0.16 -15.17 -19.59
CA ILE A 395 0.44 -14.03 -20.28
C ILE A 395 1.82 -14.47 -20.72
N ASP A 396 2.08 -14.43 -22.03
CA ASP A 396 3.35 -14.74 -22.62
C ASP A 396 4.16 -13.45 -22.82
N LEU A 397 5.43 -13.51 -22.42
CA LEU A 397 6.41 -12.44 -22.55
C LEU A 397 7.64 -12.97 -23.29
N GLU A 398 8.40 -12.08 -23.89
CA GLU A 398 9.69 -12.38 -24.50
C GLU A 398 10.80 -12.27 -23.44
N PHE A 399 11.75 -13.20 -23.49
CA PHE A 399 12.90 -13.23 -22.59
C PHE A 399 14.20 -13.27 -23.38
N ASN A 400 15.02 -12.25 -23.21
CA ASN A 400 16.37 -12.26 -23.75
C ASN A 400 17.34 -12.87 -22.73
N ILE A 401 17.88 -14.04 -23.06
CA ILE A 401 18.73 -14.83 -22.14
C ILE A 401 20.09 -14.16 -21.87
N ASP A 402 20.63 -13.41 -22.83
CA ASP A 402 21.93 -12.75 -22.69
C ASP A 402 21.85 -11.51 -21.81
N SER A 403 20.89 -10.63 -22.07
CA SER A 403 20.67 -9.40 -21.32
C SER A 403 19.73 -9.56 -20.12
N LEU A 404 19.16 -10.73 -19.91
CA LEU A 404 18.19 -11.03 -18.85
C LEU A 404 16.93 -10.14 -18.89
N ARG A 405 16.65 -9.49 -20.03
CA ARG A 405 15.53 -8.57 -20.19
C ARG A 405 14.24 -9.32 -20.54
N ILE A 406 13.14 -8.93 -19.87
CA ILE A 406 11.78 -9.40 -20.16
C ILE A 406 11.02 -8.24 -20.81
N THR A 407 10.37 -8.50 -21.94
CA THR A 407 9.59 -7.53 -22.71
C THR A 407 8.26 -8.13 -23.14
N ASP A 408 7.31 -7.30 -23.59
CA ASP A 408 6.15 -7.81 -24.29
C ASP A 408 6.58 -8.55 -25.57
N LEU A 409 5.77 -9.53 -25.97
CA LEU A 409 5.92 -10.12 -27.30
C LEU A 409 5.79 -9.03 -28.36
N ALA A 410 6.67 -9.00 -29.31
CA ALA A 410 6.48 -8.17 -30.50
C ALA A 410 5.14 -8.55 -31.14
N GLU A 411 4.25 -7.57 -31.34
CA GLU A 411 3.06 -7.80 -32.16
C GLU A 411 3.56 -8.29 -33.52
N GLU A 412 3.15 -9.48 -33.95
CA GLU A 412 3.40 -9.93 -35.31
C GLU A 412 2.56 -9.02 -36.22
N ASP A 413 3.16 -7.87 -36.59
CA ASP A 413 2.69 -7.12 -37.75
C ASP A 413 2.75 -8.06 -38.96
N GLY A 414 1.58 -8.43 -39.45
CA GLY A 414 1.46 -9.25 -40.64
C GLY A 414 2.29 -8.63 -41.77
N TYR A 415 3.22 -9.44 -42.30
CA TYR A 415 4.15 -9.19 -43.41
C TYR A 415 5.50 -8.46 -43.11
N GLY A 416 6.47 -9.27 -42.84
CA GLY A 416 7.84 -9.20 -43.34
C GLY A 416 8.60 -7.88 -43.25
N ASN A 417 9.43 -7.71 -42.19
CA ASN A 417 10.84 -7.35 -42.41
C ASN A 417 11.67 -7.62 -41.15
N SER A 418 12.52 -8.63 -41.19
CA SER A 418 13.49 -8.94 -40.14
C SER A 418 14.61 -7.90 -40.18
N ASN A 419 14.52 -6.87 -39.35
CA ASN A 419 15.68 -6.09 -38.95
C ASN A 419 15.72 -6.07 -37.42
N SER A 420 16.65 -6.82 -36.87
CA SER A 420 16.94 -6.89 -35.43
C SER A 420 17.37 -5.51 -34.89
N GLN A 421 16.40 -4.70 -34.46
CA GLN A 421 16.70 -3.51 -33.68
C GLN A 421 17.08 -3.95 -32.25
N SER A 422 18.26 -3.52 -31.81
CA SER A 422 18.75 -3.83 -30.46
C SER A 422 17.78 -3.31 -29.37
N ALA A 423 17.63 -4.05 -28.27
CA ALA A 423 16.79 -3.69 -27.15
C ALA A 423 16.97 -2.23 -26.63
N GLY A 424 18.15 -1.65 -26.86
CA GLY A 424 18.44 -0.24 -26.57
C GLY A 424 17.69 0.77 -27.45
N SER A 425 17.33 0.42 -28.69
CA SER A 425 16.57 1.32 -29.58
C SER A 425 15.08 1.35 -29.23
N THR A 426 14.53 0.25 -28.74
CA THR A 426 13.14 0.17 -28.27
C THR A 426 12.95 1.00 -26.99
N LEU A 427 13.92 0.96 -26.07
CA LEU A 427 13.95 1.78 -24.87
C LEU A 427 14.05 3.29 -25.19
N LEU A 428 14.91 3.66 -26.15
CA LEU A 428 15.03 5.05 -26.59
C LEU A 428 13.77 5.57 -27.30
N ASN A 429 13.06 4.73 -28.02
CA ASN A 429 11.82 5.10 -28.70
C ASN A 429 10.65 5.26 -27.70
N SER A 430 10.55 4.42 -26.68
CA SER A 430 9.54 4.58 -25.63
C SER A 430 9.76 5.87 -24.80
N ILE A 431 11.01 6.30 -24.62
CA ILE A 431 11.36 7.57 -23.97
C ILE A 431 11.01 8.78 -24.88
N LYS A 432 11.19 8.66 -26.19
CA LYS A 432 10.84 9.74 -27.15
C LYS A 432 9.34 9.97 -27.28
N GLN A 433 8.51 8.95 -27.19
CA GLN A 433 7.05 9.09 -27.30
C GLN A 433 6.41 9.79 -26.09
N ARG A 434 7.07 9.87 -24.93
CA ARG A 434 6.55 10.54 -23.72
C ARG A 434 6.96 12.00 -23.58
N GLN A 435 7.73 12.58 -24.48
CA GLN A 435 8.18 13.98 -24.38
C GLN A 435 7.15 15.05 -24.87
N THR A 436 5.93 14.67 -25.23
CA THR A 436 4.91 15.59 -25.78
C THR A 436 3.76 15.95 -24.81
N VAL A 437 3.90 15.76 -23.53
CA VAL A 437 2.92 16.26 -22.56
C VAL A 437 3.49 17.44 -21.80
N VAL A 438 2.99 18.65 -22.11
CA VAL A 438 3.32 19.88 -21.41
C VAL A 438 2.39 20.04 -20.20
N PRO A 439 2.92 20.23 -18.97
CA PRO A 439 2.08 20.24 -17.75
C PRO A 439 1.44 21.58 -17.42
N SER A 440 0.82 22.31 -18.31
CA SER A 440 0.20 23.58 -17.89
C SER A 440 -1.11 23.99 -18.53
N THR A 441 -1.61 23.34 -19.58
CA THR A 441 -2.84 23.85 -20.23
C THR A 441 -3.85 22.81 -20.71
N GLY A 442 -3.62 21.51 -20.52
CA GLY A 442 -4.65 20.51 -20.85
C GLY A 442 -5.00 20.34 -22.33
N GLU A 443 -4.25 20.93 -23.26
CA GLU A 443 -4.50 20.80 -24.69
C GLU A 443 -3.52 19.81 -25.34
N ILE A 444 -4.09 18.78 -25.97
CA ILE A 444 -3.37 17.78 -26.76
C ILE A 444 -3.21 18.32 -28.17
N LEU A 445 -1.99 18.65 -28.56
CA LEU A 445 -1.68 18.91 -29.95
C LEU A 445 -1.47 17.59 -30.69
N THR A 446 -2.43 17.18 -31.50
CA THR A 446 -2.35 16.03 -32.39
C THR A 446 -1.98 16.50 -33.78
N ASP A 447 -0.81 16.09 -34.27
CA ASP A 447 -0.51 16.09 -35.70
C ASP A 447 -1.23 14.91 -36.38
N GLY A 448 -2.18 15.25 -37.18
CA GLY A 448 -2.63 14.66 -38.42
C GLY A 448 -2.81 13.16 -38.56
N ALA A 449 -3.44 12.43 -37.61
CA ALA A 449 -3.96 11.09 -37.90
C ALA A 449 -5.43 10.99 -37.46
N SER A 450 -6.29 10.75 -38.41
CA SER A 450 -7.76 10.63 -38.23
C SER A 450 -8.10 9.48 -37.27
N ILE A 451 -8.68 9.83 -36.12
CA ILE A 451 -9.26 8.89 -35.17
C ILE A 451 -10.55 8.34 -35.78
N PRO A 452 -10.78 7.01 -35.85
CA PRO A 452 -12.06 6.46 -36.27
C PRO A 452 -13.12 6.82 -35.21
N LYS A 453 -14.19 7.48 -35.65
CA LYS A 453 -15.36 7.78 -34.81
C LYS A 453 -15.99 6.46 -34.35
N VAL A 454 -15.83 6.13 -33.07
CA VAL A 454 -16.60 5.05 -32.44
C VAL A 454 -18.05 5.51 -32.36
N LYS A 455 -18.93 4.81 -33.05
CA LYS A 455 -20.38 5.02 -32.98
C LYS A 455 -20.83 4.74 -31.54
N ALA A 456 -21.40 5.75 -30.90
CA ALA A 456 -22.04 5.59 -29.59
C ALA A 456 -23.12 4.52 -29.66
N ASN A 457 -23.04 3.55 -28.75
CA ASN A 457 -23.96 2.44 -28.67
C ASN A 457 -25.37 2.93 -28.26
N VAL A 458 -26.40 2.47 -28.95
CA VAL A 458 -27.81 2.90 -28.86
C VAL A 458 -28.48 2.58 -27.50
N GLU A 459 -27.77 1.93 -26.59
CA GLU A 459 -28.32 1.54 -25.27
C GLU A 459 -28.45 2.67 -24.24
N SER A 460 -27.70 3.76 -24.39
CA SER A 460 -27.76 4.90 -23.45
C SER A 460 -29.03 5.75 -23.57
N SER A 461 -29.72 5.71 -24.72
CA SER A 461 -31.00 6.39 -24.93
C SER A 461 -32.15 5.66 -24.25
N LYS A 462 -32.15 4.35 -24.27
CA LYS A 462 -33.15 3.52 -23.58
C LYS A 462 -33.11 3.60 -22.07
N LEU A 463 -31.87 3.78 -21.52
CA LEU A 463 -31.71 3.95 -20.08
C LEU A 463 -32.23 5.32 -19.59
N ARG A 464 -32.09 6.37 -20.42
CA ARG A 464 -32.64 7.70 -20.11
C ARG A 464 -34.16 7.75 -20.19
N GLU A 465 -34.77 7.00 -21.12
CA GLU A 465 -36.22 6.87 -21.23
C GLU A 465 -36.81 6.13 -20.03
N LEU A 466 -36.15 5.08 -19.55
CA LEU A 466 -36.55 4.35 -18.35
C LEU A 466 -36.41 5.19 -17.05
N LEU A 467 -35.40 6.05 -16.95
CA LEU A 467 -35.22 6.96 -15.80
C LEU A 467 -36.27 8.07 -15.75
N ASN A 468 -36.76 8.53 -16.90
CA ASN A 468 -37.78 9.57 -16.97
C ASN A 468 -39.23 9.03 -16.76
N ASN A 469 -39.40 7.72 -16.74
CA ASN A 469 -40.71 7.08 -16.55
C ASN A 469 -40.91 6.45 -15.17
N LEU A 470 -40.02 6.73 -14.23
CA LEU A 470 -40.24 6.34 -12.82
C LEU A 470 -41.21 7.35 -12.18
N PRO A 471 -42.32 6.90 -11.55
CA PRO A 471 -43.20 7.78 -10.83
C PRO A 471 -42.44 8.43 -9.66
N GLY A 472 -42.47 9.75 -9.59
CA GLY A 472 -41.98 10.49 -8.47
C GLY A 472 -42.85 10.16 -7.24
N ASP A 473 -42.21 9.62 -6.21
CA ASP A 473 -42.83 9.57 -4.88
C ASP A 473 -42.60 10.93 -4.21
N ASP A 474 -43.70 11.67 -4.10
CA ASP A 474 -43.85 12.76 -3.13
C ASP A 474 -43.84 12.14 -1.73
N ILE A 475 -42.77 12.39 -0.96
CA ILE A 475 -42.81 12.58 0.51
C ILE A 475 -41.55 13.38 0.92
#